data_65492eec608bd02f59b2c62b6de01352
#
_entry.id   65492eec608bd02f59b2c62b6de01352
#
_cell.length_a   1.000
_cell.length_b   1.000
_cell.length_c   1.000
_cell.angle_alpha   90.00
_cell.angle_beta   90.00
_cell.angle_gamma   90.00
#
_symmetry.space_group_name_H-M   'P 1'
#
loop_
_entity.id
_entity.type
_entity.pdbx_description
1 polymer ?
#
loop_
_entity_poly.entity_id
_entity_poly.type
_entity_poly.pdbx_seq_one_letter_code
_entity_poly.pdbx_strand_id
1 'polypeptide(L)'
;DGGNCGGDSPFSIPLQEPIILDPLANIDYECINDTTNNTNTVTNRVTVTVDSSITDTSVLEYSLDGGAFAIGTGIYENLSPGPHSIEVRHPNGCVKITDNGIPFIIETFQSLALVLEDGGLNEIVAMAAGGATPYEFRLNGQSYGNESTFLIFASGDYTVTVIDANGCEVSATRFFEYIDVCIPNYFTPNGDGNLDGWGPGCANQYRNLTFDIFDRYGRKIATLNIGEKWDGKYRGVELPSGDYWYVVKLNEPRDNREYVGHFTLYR
;
A
#
# COMPACT_ATOMS: atom_id res chain seq x y z
N ASP A 1 -76.47 59.21 5.75
CA ASP A 1 -76.52 58.37 4.58
C ASP A 1 -75.23 57.50 4.58
N GLY A 2 -75.44 56.24 4.94
CA GLY A 2 -74.35 55.26 5.08
C GLY A 2 -73.93 54.70 3.76
N GLY A 3 -72.67 55.02 3.34
CA GLY A 3 -72.01 54.38 2.27
C GLY A 3 -71.39 53.07 2.76
N ASN A 4 -71.99 51.95 2.38
CA ASN A 4 -71.49 50.62 2.68
C ASN A 4 -70.32 50.35 1.77
N CYS A 5 -69.11 50.42 2.30
CA CYS A 5 -67.92 49.91 1.62
C CYS A 5 -67.67 48.48 2.10
N GLY A 6 -68.51 47.55 1.59
CA GLY A 6 -68.33 46.14 1.75
C GLY A 6 -67.57 45.62 0.55
N GLY A 7 -66.30 45.47 0.70
CA GLY A 7 -65.42 44.82 -0.25
C GLY A 7 -64.32 44.06 0.53
N ASP A 8 -64.76 43.06 1.29
CA ASP A 8 -63.84 42.05 1.82
C ASP A 8 -63.38 41.17 0.66
N SER A 9 -62.37 41.63 -0.06
CA SER A 9 -61.55 40.75 -0.81
C SER A 9 -60.69 39.98 0.20
N PRO A 10 -60.85 38.68 0.32
CA PRO A 10 -59.91 37.91 1.13
C PRO A 10 -58.52 38.02 0.51
N PHE A 11 -57.68 38.82 1.13
CA PHE A 11 -56.30 38.91 0.77
C PHE A 11 -55.69 37.60 1.28
N SER A 12 -55.71 36.55 0.45
CA SER A 12 -54.94 35.35 0.73
C SER A 12 -53.49 35.66 0.45
N ILE A 13 -52.71 35.92 1.43
CA ILE A 13 -51.24 35.88 1.37
C ILE A 13 -50.93 34.41 1.17
N PRO A 14 -50.42 33.98 -0.01
CA PRO A 14 -49.95 32.62 -0.13
C PRO A 14 -48.88 32.45 0.97
N LEU A 15 -49.08 31.52 1.90
CA LEU A 15 -48.04 31.05 2.78
C LEU A 15 -46.95 30.44 1.89
N GLN A 16 -45.91 31.21 1.67
CA GLN A 16 -44.72 30.69 1.02
C GLN A 16 -44.04 29.84 2.08
N GLU A 17 -43.90 28.56 1.79
CA GLU A 17 -43.14 27.66 2.69
C GLU A 17 -41.75 28.25 2.93
N PRO A 18 -41.26 28.22 4.19
CA PRO A 18 -39.95 28.78 4.50
C PRO A 18 -38.89 27.97 3.73
N ILE A 19 -38.07 28.66 2.97
CA ILE A 19 -36.91 28.06 2.32
C ILE A 19 -35.91 27.71 3.41
N ILE A 20 -35.62 26.45 3.55
CA ILE A 20 -34.57 25.96 4.42
C ILE A 20 -33.26 25.92 3.56
N LEU A 21 -32.31 26.76 3.94
CA LEU A 21 -30.99 26.82 3.35
C LEU A 21 -30.01 26.17 4.34
N ASP A 22 -29.59 24.95 4.07
CA ASP A 22 -28.64 24.20 4.87
C ASP A 22 -27.48 23.70 4.00
N PRO A 23 -26.55 24.59 3.66
CA PRO A 23 -25.45 24.25 2.75
C PRO A 23 -24.34 23.48 3.46
N LEU A 24 -23.85 22.42 2.79
CA LEU A 24 -22.71 21.62 3.21
C LEU A 24 -21.59 21.69 2.16
N ALA A 25 -20.35 21.80 2.61
CA ALA A 25 -19.16 21.71 1.76
C ALA A 25 -18.62 20.27 1.74
N ASN A 26 -18.63 19.64 0.59
CA ASN A 26 -18.03 18.32 0.38
C ASN A 26 -16.70 18.50 -0.32
N ILE A 27 -15.65 17.91 0.22
CA ILE A 27 -14.29 18.02 -0.29
C ILE A 27 -13.88 16.69 -0.88
N ASP A 28 -13.49 16.71 -2.15
CA ASP A 28 -12.90 15.57 -2.84
C ASP A 28 -11.44 15.89 -3.20
N TYR A 29 -10.56 14.92 -3.01
CA TYR A 29 -9.16 15.01 -3.41
C TYR A 29 -8.90 14.04 -4.56
N GLU A 30 -8.17 14.52 -5.56
CA GLU A 30 -7.79 13.74 -6.74
C GLU A 30 -6.31 13.95 -7.01
N CYS A 31 -5.62 12.89 -7.42
CA CYS A 31 -4.21 12.95 -7.75
C CYS A 31 -3.99 13.09 -9.25
N ILE A 32 -3.14 14.04 -9.62
CA ILE A 32 -2.58 14.14 -10.96
C ILE A 32 -1.20 13.49 -10.94
N ASN A 33 -1.07 12.35 -11.64
CA ASN A 33 0.18 11.61 -11.78
C ASN A 33 0.92 12.00 -13.06
N ASP A 34 2.15 12.49 -12.93
CA ASP A 34 3.08 12.70 -14.05
C ASP A 34 3.99 11.47 -14.17
N THR A 35 3.59 10.53 -15.00
CA THR A 35 4.35 9.28 -15.23
C THR A 35 5.69 9.52 -15.93
N THR A 36 5.87 10.65 -16.60
CA THR A 36 7.13 10.98 -17.28
C THR A 36 8.23 11.37 -16.29
N ASN A 37 7.86 12.17 -15.28
CA ASN A 37 8.78 12.64 -14.25
C ASN A 37 8.68 11.84 -12.95
N ASN A 38 7.78 10.85 -12.89
CA ASN A 38 7.48 10.05 -11.69
C ASN A 38 7.16 10.94 -10.47
N THR A 39 6.33 11.97 -10.71
CA THR A 39 5.85 12.92 -9.70
C THR A 39 4.33 12.94 -9.63
N ASN A 40 3.81 13.42 -8.52
CA ASN A 40 2.38 13.49 -8.28
C ASN A 40 2.00 14.79 -7.58
N THR A 41 0.77 15.25 -7.81
CA THR A 41 0.21 16.46 -7.19
C THR A 41 -1.24 16.20 -6.84
N VAL A 42 -1.61 16.43 -5.58
CA VAL A 42 -3.00 16.33 -5.12
C VAL A 42 -3.71 17.63 -5.40
N THR A 43 -4.84 17.56 -6.09
CA THR A 43 -5.79 18.65 -6.30
C THR A 43 -7.00 18.47 -5.41
N ASN A 44 -7.74 19.55 -5.16
CA ASN A 44 -8.98 19.48 -4.41
C ASN A 44 -10.14 20.06 -5.21
N ARG A 45 -11.32 19.54 -4.95
CA ARG A 45 -12.59 20.01 -5.48
C ARG A 45 -13.58 20.10 -4.34
N VAL A 46 -14.10 21.29 -4.08
CA VAL A 46 -15.15 21.54 -3.09
C VAL A 46 -16.47 21.71 -3.80
N THR A 47 -17.46 20.90 -3.44
CA THR A 47 -18.80 20.97 -3.97
C THR A 47 -19.77 21.33 -2.86
N VAL A 48 -20.47 22.45 -3.01
CA VAL A 48 -21.52 22.86 -2.08
C VAL A 48 -22.82 22.16 -2.45
N THR A 49 -23.34 21.38 -1.50
CA THR A 49 -24.69 20.81 -1.60
C THR A 49 -25.65 21.60 -0.71
N VAL A 50 -26.87 21.77 -1.16
CA VAL A 50 -27.95 22.46 -0.39
C VAL A 50 -29.11 21.49 -0.16
N ASP A 51 -29.96 21.80 0.82
CA ASP A 51 -31.12 20.97 1.12
C ASP A 51 -32.05 20.81 -0.10
N SER A 52 -32.71 19.64 -0.18
CA SER A 52 -33.63 19.26 -1.24
C SER A 52 -34.93 20.11 -1.33
N SER A 53 -35.19 20.97 -0.32
CA SER A 53 -36.30 21.97 -0.37
C SER A 53 -36.05 23.00 -1.46
N ILE A 54 -34.81 23.20 -1.89
CA ILE A 54 -34.43 24.10 -2.99
C ILE A 54 -34.41 23.34 -4.29
N THR A 55 -35.42 23.50 -5.12
CA THR A 55 -35.58 22.81 -6.40
C THR A 55 -34.78 23.46 -7.52
N ASP A 56 -34.48 24.76 -7.42
CA ASP A 56 -33.69 25.51 -8.40
C ASP A 56 -32.44 26.10 -7.75
N THR A 57 -31.33 25.41 -7.88
CA THR A 57 -30.03 25.86 -7.38
C THR A 57 -29.36 26.89 -8.30
N SER A 58 -29.86 27.08 -9.52
CA SER A 58 -29.28 28.03 -10.49
C SER A 58 -29.41 29.49 -10.09
N VAL A 59 -30.32 29.79 -9.17
CA VAL A 59 -30.55 31.16 -8.66
C VAL A 59 -29.67 31.47 -7.43
N LEU A 60 -28.95 30.49 -6.90
CA LEU A 60 -28.12 30.68 -5.70
C LEU A 60 -26.85 31.46 -6.06
N GLU A 61 -26.49 32.32 -5.14
CA GLU A 61 -25.23 33.06 -5.19
C GLU A 61 -24.30 32.55 -4.08
N TYR A 62 -23.04 32.47 -4.39
CA TYR A 62 -22.00 31.95 -3.51
C TYR A 62 -20.93 32.99 -3.26
N SER A 63 -20.39 33.03 -2.05
CA SER A 63 -19.25 33.84 -1.65
C SER A 63 -18.23 32.97 -0.96
N LEU A 64 -17.00 32.90 -1.46
CA LEU A 64 -15.88 32.20 -0.85
C LEU A 64 -15.11 33.19 0.02
N ASP A 65 -14.86 32.80 1.29
CA ASP A 65 -14.03 33.54 2.26
C ASP A 65 -14.41 35.03 2.41
N GLY A 66 -15.71 35.32 2.40
CA GLY A 66 -16.23 36.69 2.50
C GLY A 66 -16.02 37.56 1.25
N GLY A 67 -15.72 36.96 0.11
CA GLY A 67 -15.65 37.64 -1.18
C GLY A 67 -17.00 38.13 -1.69
N ALA A 68 -17.03 38.64 -2.91
CA ALA A 68 -18.28 39.06 -3.54
C ALA A 68 -19.20 37.88 -3.88
N PHE A 69 -20.48 38.02 -3.65
CA PHE A 69 -21.48 37.04 -4.10
C PHE A 69 -21.57 36.99 -5.61
N ALA A 70 -21.59 35.80 -6.18
CA ALA A 70 -21.78 35.55 -7.59
C ALA A 70 -22.68 34.33 -7.81
N ILE A 71 -23.50 34.37 -8.85
CA ILE A 71 -24.23 33.19 -9.32
C ILE A 71 -23.22 32.15 -9.78
N GLY A 72 -23.36 30.91 -9.36
CA GLY A 72 -22.41 29.86 -9.68
C GLY A 72 -22.97 28.46 -9.46
N THR A 73 -22.11 27.48 -9.68
CA THR A 73 -22.43 26.06 -9.50
C THR A 73 -22.18 25.58 -8.05
N GLY A 74 -21.59 26.42 -7.19
CA GLY A 74 -21.13 25.99 -5.87
C GLY A 74 -19.93 25.03 -5.92
N ILE A 75 -19.15 25.05 -7.04
CA ILE A 75 -17.97 24.21 -7.22
C ILE A 75 -16.74 25.10 -7.22
N TYR A 76 -15.75 24.71 -6.43
CA TYR A 76 -14.44 25.37 -6.32
C TYR A 76 -13.34 24.32 -6.49
N GLU A 77 -12.34 24.65 -7.27
CA GLU A 77 -11.22 23.75 -7.57
C GLU A 77 -9.89 24.41 -7.15
N ASN A 78 -8.95 23.58 -6.70
CA ASN A 78 -7.60 24.03 -6.35
C ASN A 78 -7.56 25.17 -5.32
N LEU A 79 -8.40 25.09 -4.28
CA LEU A 79 -8.30 25.99 -3.16
C LEU A 79 -6.98 25.82 -2.43
N SER A 80 -6.43 26.89 -1.89
CA SER A 80 -5.20 26.85 -1.10
C SER A 80 -5.40 26.02 0.17
N PRO A 81 -4.37 25.36 0.69
CA PRO A 81 -4.46 24.69 1.98
C PRO A 81 -4.82 25.65 3.12
N GLY A 82 -5.66 25.20 4.02
CA GLY A 82 -6.08 25.98 5.19
C GLY A 82 -7.61 26.03 5.35
N PRO A 83 -8.09 26.85 6.29
CA PRO A 83 -9.51 26.99 6.55
C PRO A 83 -10.18 27.89 5.50
N HIS A 84 -11.32 27.45 5.02
CA HIS A 84 -12.18 28.17 4.08
C HIS A 84 -13.62 28.16 4.56
N SER A 85 -14.41 29.16 4.13
CA SER A 85 -15.84 29.23 4.37
C SER A 85 -16.57 29.63 3.09
N ILE A 86 -17.75 29.09 2.86
CA ILE A 86 -18.60 29.47 1.75
C ILE A 86 -19.93 29.94 2.29
N GLU A 87 -20.33 31.16 1.91
CA GLU A 87 -21.66 31.69 2.17
C GLU A 87 -22.54 31.45 0.95
N VAL A 88 -23.76 30.98 1.18
CA VAL A 88 -24.77 30.76 0.13
C VAL A 88 -25.92 31.71 0.36
N ARG A 89 -26.31 32.45 -0.67
CA ARG A 89 -27.40 33.40 -0.66
C ARG A 89 -28.50 33.01 -1.64
N HIS A 90 -29.74 33.00 -1.16
CA HIS A 90 -30.91 32.84 -2.00
C HIS A 90 -31.50 34.22 -2.33
N PRO A 91 -32.15 34.46 -3.52
CA PRO A 91 -32.74 35.75 -3.92
C PRO A 91 -33.79 36.31 -2.95
N ASN A 92 -34.39 35.47 -2.13
CA ASN A 92 -35.33 35.93 -1.07
C ASN A 92 -34.63 36.63 0.12
N GLY A 93 -33.29 36.75 0.08
CA GLY A 93 -32.48 37.37 1.13
C GLY A 93 -31.97 36.45 2.23
N CYS A 94 -32.28 35.14 2.17
CA CYS A 94 -31.72 34.17 3.09
C CYS A 94 -30.24 33.94 2.79
N VAL A 95 -29.37 34.03 3.81
CA VAL A 95 -27.94 33.79 3.74
C VAL A 95 -27.53 32.76 4.78
N LYS A 96 -26.76 31.77 4.43
CA LYS A 96 -26.19 30.76 5.32
C LYS A 96 -24.76 30.43 4.94
N ILE A 97 -23.97 30.17 5.96
CA ILE A 97 -22.58 29.65 5.78
C ILE A 97 -22.64 28.13 5.79
N THR A 98 -21.83 27.50 4.97
CA THR A 98 -21.68 26.03 4.93
C THR A 98 -21.35 25.47 6.32
N ASP A 99 -21.73 24.24 6.58
CA ASP A 99 -21.37 23.47 7.77
C ASP A 99 -21.72 24.20 9.09
N ASN A 100 -22.88 24.91 9.09
CA ASN A 100 -23.35 25.71 10.23
C ASN A 100 -22.35 26.78 10.69
N GLY A 101 -21.55 27.32 9.79
CA GLY A 101 -20.55 28.36 10.07
C GLY A 101 -19.21 27.82 10.58
N ILE A 102 -19.00 26.53 10.54
CA ILE A 102 -17.69 25.92 10.84
C ILE A 102 -16.85 25.93 9.53
N PRO A 103 -15.67 26.59 9.53
CA PRO A 103 -14.81 26.55 8.34
C PRO A 103 -14.39 25.11 8.02
N PHE A 104 -14.48 24.72 6.74
CA PHE A 104 -13.88 23.49 6.27
C PHE A 104 -12.38 23.70 6.02
N ILE A 105 -11.60 22.63 6.10
CA ILE A 105 -10.15 22.68 6.00
C ILE A 105 -9.68 21.93 4.76
N ILE A 106 -8.97 22.64 3.87
CA ILE A 106 -8.22 22.00 2.78
C ILE A 106 -6.90 21.51 3.35
N GLU A 107 -6.67 20.21 3.25
CA GLU A 107 -5.48 19.57 3.77
C GLU A 107 -4.24 19.82 2.88
N THR A 108 -3.06 19.77 3.51
CA THR A 108 -1.78 19.81 2.80
C THR A 108 -1.26 18.40 2.63
N PHE A 109 -1.00 18.00 1.40
CA PHE A 109 -0.38 16.71 1.09
C PHE A 109 1.07 16.91 0.67
N GLN A 110 1.97 16.08 1.22
CA GLN A 110 3.31 15.93 0.68
C GLN A 110 3.25 14.96 -0.51
N SER A 111 4.06 15.22 -1.54
CA SER A 111 4.15 14.31 -2.68
C SER A 111 4.50 12.91 -2.21
N LEU A 112 3.83 11.91 -2.78
CA LEU A 112 4.11 10.50 -2.53
C LEU A 112 5.50 10.18 -3.08
N ALA A 113 6.31 9.49 -2.29
CA ALA A 113 7.65 9.05 -2.63
C ALA A 113 7.85 7.59 -2.25
N LEU A 114 8.71 6.89 -2.99
CA LEU A 114 9.01 5.48 -2.78
C LEU A 114 10.52 5.22 -2.86
N VAL A 115 11.06 4.51 -1.88
CA VAL A 115 12.43 4.01 -1.86
C VAL A 115 12.41 2.50 -1.70
N LEU A 116 13.29 1.79 -2.42
CA LEU A 116 13.47 0.35 -2.30
C LEU A 116 14.78 0.05 -1.59
N GLU A 117 14.72 -0.76 -0.55
CA GLU A 117 15.88 -1.20 0.20
C GLU A 117 15.96 -2.73 0.27
N ASP A 118 17.17 -3.23 0.57
CA ASP A 118 17.34 -4.62 0.92
C ASP A 118 16.79 -4.82 2.33
N GLY A 119 15.86 -5.75 2.47
CA GLY A 119 15.32 -6.19 3.74
C GLY A 119 16.15 -7.29 4.37
N GLY A 120 15.49 -8.34 4.85
CA GLY A 120 16.15 -9.58 5.19
C GLY A 120 16.73 -10.27 3.96
N LEU A 121 17.10 -11.55 4.11
CA LEU A 121 17.60 -12.30 2.96
C LEU A 121 16.53 -12.46 1.89
N ASN A 122 16.93 -12.20 0.63
CA ASN A 122 16.05 -12.34 -0.53
C ASN A 122 14.74 -11.57 -0.36
N GLU A 123 14.81 -10.42 0.27
CA GLU A 123 13.65 -9.62 0.64
C GLU A 123 13.83 -8.16 0.20
N ILE A 124 12.81 -7.63 -0.47
CA ILE A 124 12.71 -6.22 -0.83
C ILE A 124 11.83 -5.53 0.22
N VAL A 125 12.28 -4.40 0.72
CA VAL A 125 11.47 -3.49 1.55
C VAL A 125 11.16 -2.23 0.74
N ALA A 126 9.88 -1.94 0.59
CA ALA A 126 9.38 -0.73 -0.05
C ALA A 126 8.99 0.29 1.01
N MET A 127 9.67 1.42 1.05
CA MET A 127 9.39 2.51 1.99
C MET A 127 8.68 3.64 1.25
N ALA A 128 7.40 3.83 1.56
CA ALA A 128 6.60 4.94 1.07
C ALA A 128 6.59 6.08 2.08
N ALA A 129 6.61 7.31 1.59
CA ALA A 129 6.50 8.52 2.40
C ALA A 129 5.68 9.57 1.67
N GLY A 130 4.97 10.44 2.41
CA GLY A 130 4.06 11.43 1.84
C GLY A 130 2.75 10.80 1.34
N GLY A 131 1.97 11.55 0.56
CA GLY A 131 0.64 11.12 0.11
C GLY A 131 -0.36 10.93 1.24
N ALA A 132 -1.45 10.22 0.96
CA ALA A 132 -2.52 9.90 1.90
C ALA A 132 -2.57 8.39 2.18
N THR A 133 -2.57 8.00 3.46
CA THR A 133 -2.75 6.58 3.83
C THR A 133 -4.22 6.16 3.73
N PRO A 134 -4.53 4.86 3.50
CA PRO A 134 -3.61 3.74 3.38
C PRO A 134 -2.90 3.65 2.02
N TYR A 135 -1.76 2.94 1.99
CA TYR A 135 -1.05 2.64 0.75
C TYR A 135 -1.41 1.25 0.22
N GLU A 136 -1.47 1.13 -1.11
CA GLU A 136 -1.46 -0.14 -1.83
C GLU A 136 -0.11 -0.31 -2.54
N PHE A 137 0.53 -1.47 -2.35
CA PHE A 137 1.78 -1.80 -3.02
C PHE A 137 1.57 -2.84 -4.11
N ARG A 138 2.30 -2.68 -5.22
CA ARG A 138 2.34 -3.63 -6.33
C ARG A 138 3.79 -3.98 -6.66
N LEU A 139 4.08 -5.26 -6.76
CA LEU A 139 5.37 -5.77 -7.23
C LEU A 139 5.22 -6.29 -8.65
N ASN A 140 5.99 -5.76 -9.60
CA ASN A 140 5.91 -6.10 -11.02
C ASN A 140 4.48 -6.09 -11.56
N GLY A 141 3.64 -5.14 -11.10
CA GLY A 141 2.24 -4.99 -11.48
C GLY A 141 1.23 -5.85 -10.71
N GLN A 142 1.68 -6.81 -9.90
CA GLN A 142 0.79 -7.62 -9.06
C GLN A 142 0.54 -6.92 -7.71
N SER A 143 -0.73 -6.77 -7.31
CA SER A 143 -1.11 -6.17 -6.03
C SER A 143 -0.79 -7.08 -4.85
N TYR A 144 -0.26 -6.48 -3.80
CA TYR A 144 0.02 -7.09 -2.50
C TYR A 144 -0.74 -6.37 -1.35
N GLY A 145 -1.69 -5.50 -1.71
CA GLY A 145 -2.42 -4.70 -0.73
C GLY A 145 -1.50 -3.75 0.03
N ASN A 146 -1.53 -3.78 1.35
CA ASN A 146 -0.70 -2.94 2.21
C ASN A 146 0.66 -3.58 2.59
N GLU A 147 0.99 -4.75 2.05
CA GLU A 147 2.27 -5.42 2.29
C GLU A 147 3.39 -4.67 1.56
N SER A 148 4.37 -4.17 2.31
CA SER A 148 5.52 -3.40 1.80
C SER A 148 6.81 -4.21 1.74
N THR A 149 6.75 -5.50 2.04
CA THR A 149 7.90 -6.41 2.07
C THR A 149 7.65 -7.60 1.16
N PHE A 150 8.58 -7.87 0.24
CA PHE A 150 8.41 -8.89 -0.81
C PHE A 150 9.58 -9.86 -0.82
N LEU A 151 9.30 -11.16 -0.85
CA LEU A 151 10.30 -12.19 -1.11
C LEU A 151 10.58 -12.29 -2.60
N ILE A 152 11.86 -12.43 -2.95
CA ILE A 152 12.32 -12.71 -4.29
C ILE A 152 12.87 -14.14 -4.38
N PHE A 153 12.79 -14.74 -5.57
CA PHE A 153 13.22 -16.12 -5.86
C PHE A 153 14.16 -16.20 -7.06
N ALA A 154 14.60 -15.07 -7.57
CA ALA A 154 15.59 -14.94 -8.63
C ALA A 154 16.26 -13.57 -8.55
N SER A 155 17.49 -13.45 -9.02
CA SER A 155 18.13 -12.14 -9.22
C SER A 155 17.51 -11.43 -10.42
N GLY A 156 17.30 -10.12 -10.33
CA GLY A 156 16.72 -9.35 -11.43
C GLY A 156 16.31 -7.95 -11.02
N ASP A 157 15.78 -7.22 -11.99
CA ASP A 157 15.17 -5.92 -11.76
C ASP A 157 13.72 -6.10 -11.26
N TYR A 158 13.42 -5.49 -10.13
CA TYR A 158 12.10 -5.49 -9.53
C TYR A 158 11.56 -4.07 -9.52
N THR A 159 10.34 -3.92 -10.02
CA THR A 159 9.60 -2.66 -10.00
C THR A 159 8.52 -2.74 -8.94
N VAL A 160 8.58 -1.85 -7.97
CA VAL A 160 7.51 -1.66 -7.00
C VAL A 160 6.79 -0.36 -7.32
N THR A 161 5.48 -0.40 -7.27
CA THR A 161 4.59 0.75 -7.39
C THR A 161 3.82 0.89 -6.09
N VAL A 162 3.73 2.10 -5.56
CA VAL A 162 2.85 2.44 -4.43
C VAL A 162 1.75 3.37 -4.91
N ILE A 163 0.54 3.13 -4.43
CA ILE A 163 -0.65 3.95 -4.70
C ILE A 163 -1.20 4.39 -3.35
N ASP A 164 -1.48 5.67 -3.20
CA ASP A 164 -2.07 6.23 -1.99
C ASP A 164 -3.60 6.30 -2.05
N ALA A 165 -4.24 6.73 -0.95
CA ALA A 165 -5.70 6.83 -0.85
C ALA A 165 -6.33 7.88 -1.80
N ASN A 166 -5.57 8.84 -2.27
CA ASN A 166 -6.00 9.84 -3.27
C ASN A 166 -5.74 9.41 -4.72
N GLY A 167 -5.20 8.20 -4.94
CA GLY A 167 -4.84 7.69 -6.24
C GLY A 167 -3.51 8.22 -6.78
N CYS A 168 -2.67 8.84 -5.93
CA CYS A 168 -1.31 9.17 -6.29
C CYS A 168 -0.49 7.89 -6.45
N GLU A 169 0.30 7.83 -7.52
CA GLU A 169 1.10 6.66 -7.89
C GLU A 169 2.55 7.07 -8.11
N VAL A 170 3.47 6.28 -7.58
CA VAL A 170 4.90 6.40 -7.84
C VAL A 170 5.54 5.03 -7.92
N SER A 171 6.50 4.85 -8.83
CA SER A 171 7.20 3.59 -9.05
C SER A 171 8.69 3.76 -8.85
N ALA A 172 9.34 2.70 -8.35
CA ALA A 172 10.78 2.58 -8.27
C ALA A 172 11.20 1.23 -8.80
N THR A 173 12.31 1.20 -9.55
CA THR A 173 12.90 -0.03 -10.07
C THR A 173 14.33 -0.14 -9.57
N ARG A 174 14.70 -1.33 -9.05
CA ARG A 174 16.04 -1.62 -8.58
C ARG A 174 16.38 -3.08 -8.83
N PHE A 175 17.66 -3.36 -9.13
CA PHE A 175 18.19 -4.71 -9.18
C PHE A 175 18.37 -5.26 -7.76
N PHE A 176 17.90 -6.50 -7.54
CA PHE A 176 18.12 -7.26 -6.32
C PHE A 176 18.78 -8.58 -6.64
N GLU A 177 19.79 -8.94 -5.85
CA GLU A 177 20.48 -10.20 -5.95
C GLU A 177 19.78 -11.27 -5.09
N TYR A 178 19.50 -12.42 -5.70
CA TYR A 178 18.97 -13.58 -4.99
C TYR A 178 20.11 -14.50 -4.57
N ILE A 179 20.19 -14.83 -3.29
CA ILE A 179 21.18 -15.74 -2.73
C ILE A 179 20.52 -17.09 -2.47
N ASP A 180 20.92 -18.11 -3.22
CA ASP A 180 20.43 -19.47 -3.03
C ASP A 180 21.31 -20.27 -2.07
N VAL A 181 20.80 -21.41 -1.61
CA VAL A 181 21.54 -22.37 -0.78
C VAL A 181 22.56 -23.11 -1.64
N CYS A 182 23.83 -23.08 -1.23
CA CYS A 182 24.89 -23.83 -1.86
C CYS A 182 24.91 -25.26 -1.32
N ILE A 183 24.58 -26.25 -2.14
CA ILE A 183 24.57 -27.66 -1.73
C ILE A 183 25.75 -28.35 -2.40
N PRO A 184 26.76 -28.83 -1.61
CA PRO A 184 27.91 -29.54 -2.19
C PRO A 184 27.54 -30.87 -2.81
N ASN A 185 28.14 -31.20 -3.98
CA ASN A 185 27.87 -32.43 -4.68
C ASN A 185 28.69 -33.62 -4.13
N TYR A 186 29.72 -33.36 -3.32
CA TYR A 186 30.59 -34.39 -2.73
C TYR A 186 31.29 -33.86 -1.48
N PHE A 187 31.89 -34.77 -0.72
CA PHE A 187 32.82 -34.45 0.36
C PHE A 187 33.82 -35.60 0.57
N THR A 188 34.97 -35.30 1.23
CA THR A 188 36.08 -36.18 1.40
C THR A 188 36.60 -36.16 2.84
N PRO A 189 36.01 -36.91 3.79
CA PRO A 189 36.39 -36.89 5.20
C PRO A 189 37.73 -37.60 5.43
N ASN A 190 38.84 -36.98 5.00
CA ASN A 190 40.21 -37.49 5.09
C ASN A 190 41.03 -36.79 6.20
N GLY A 191 40.46 -35.75 6.82
CA GLY A 191 41.08 -35.01 7.92
C GLY A 191 42.08 -33.94 7.48
N ASP A 192 42.04 -33.52 6.21
CA ASP A 192 42.93 -32.46 5.71
C ASP A 192 42.43 -31.03 5.91
N GLY A 193 41.23 -30.90 6.44
CA GLY A 193 40.55 -29.62 6.71
C GLY A 193 39.70 -29.10 5.54
N ASN A 194 39.70 -29.81 4.39
CA ASN A 194 38.93 -29.44 3.22
C ASN A 194 37.84 -30.47 2.94
N LEU A 195 36.60 -30.03 2.86
CA LEU A 195 35.45 -30.90 2.58
C LEU A 195 35.35 -32.14 3.47
N ASP A 196 35.83 -32.06 4.71
CA ASP A 196 35.78 -33.13 5.72
C ASP A 196 34.37 -33.40 6.26
N GLY A 197 33.43 -32.54 5.97
CA GLY A 197 32.03 -32.69 6.36
C GLY A 197 31.08 -32.13 5.32
N TRP A 198 29.93 -32.79 5.16
CA TRP A 198 28.90 -32.40 4.20
C TRP A 198 27.77 -31.65 4.91
N GLY A 199 27.30 -30.61 4.28
CA GLY A 199 26.12 -29.85 4.67
C GLY A 199 25.94 -28.61 3.81
N PRO A 200 24.74 -28.02 3.77
CA PRO A 200 24.47 -26.80 3.02
C PRO A 200 25.44 -25.68 3.38
N GLY A 201 25.90 -24.97 2.37
CA GLY A 201 26.63 -23.71 2.47
C GLY A 201 25.77 -22.53 2.01
N CYS A 202 26.29 -21.28 2.04
CA CYS A 202 25.59 -20.05 1.66
C CYS A 202 24.24 -19.88 2.40
N ALA A 203 24.09 -20.47 3.57
CA ALA A 203 22.81 -20.68 4.21
C ALA A 203 22.70 -20.03 5.61
N ASN A 204 23.69 -19.22 6.00
CA ASN A 204 23.76 -18.60 7.35
C ASN A 204 22.56 -17.71 7.67
N GLN A 205 21.85 -17.27 6.68
CA GLN A 205 20.64 -16.46 6.72
C GLN A 205 19.38 -17.28 7.08
N TYR A 206 19.36 -18.58 6.84
CA TYR A 206 18.25 -19.48 7.13
C TYR A 206 18.40 -20.08 8.53
N ARG A 207 17.84 -19.42 9.53
CA ARG A 207 18.04 -19.79 10.94
C ARG A 207 17.38 -21.11 11.33
N ASN A 208 16.31 -21.47 10.63
CA ASN A 208 15.51 -22.67 10.91
C ASN A 208 15.84 -23.82 9.96
N LEU A 209 16.84 -23.67 9.09
CA LEU A 209 17.21 -24.68 8.11
C LEU A 209 17.62 -25.98 8.82
N THR A 210 17.02 -27.08 8.38
CA THR A 210 17.38 -28.44 8.76
C THR A 210 17.66 -29.28 7.52
N PHE A 211 18.45 -30.32 7.66
CA PHE A 211 18.65 -31.26 6.58
C PHE A 211 18.76 -32.71 7.08
N ASP A 212 18.13 -33.57 6.31
CA ASP A 212 18.14 -35.01 6.52
C ASP A 212 19.03 -35.69 5.49
N ILE A 213 19.79 -36.70 5.91
CA ILE A 213 20.62 -37.53 5.05
C ILE A 213 20.11 -38.96 5.05
N PHE A 214 20.08 -39.58 3.87
CA PHE A 214 19.57 -40.91 3.63
C PHE A 214 20.59 -41.78 2.91
N ASP A 215 20.62 -43.06 3.21
CA ASP A 215 21.37 -44.07 2.42
C ASP A 215 20.60 -44.47 1.15
N ARG A 216 21.23 -45.29 0.32
CA ARG A 216 20.67 -45.81 -0.95
C ARG A 216 19.37 -46.60 -0.80
N TYR A 217 19.02 -46.99 0.42
CA TYR A 217 17.81 -47.76 0.72
C TYR A 217 16.70 -46.84 1.29
N GLY A 218 16.92 -45.52 1.32
CA GLY A 218 15.97 -44.55 1.84
C GLY A 218 15.93 -44.51 3.38
N ARG A 219 16.87 -45.13 4.07
CA ARG A 219 16.94 -45.06 5.53
C ARG A 219 17.60 -43.76 5.92
N LYS A 220 16.94 -42.99 6.78
CA LYS A 220 17.49 -41.78 7.37
C LYS A 220 18.67 -42.13 8.29
N ILE A 221 19.83 -41.53 8.01
CA ILE A 221 21.08 -41.76 8.74
C ILE A 221 21.51 -40.58 9.59
N ALA A 222 21.09 -39.35 9.24
CA ALA A 222 21.34 -38.17 10.03
C ALA A 222 20.23 -37.15 9.86
N THR A 223 20.02 -36.33 10.90
CA THR A 223 19.28 -35.07 10.86
C THR A 223 20.15 -34.02 11.51
N LEU A 224 20.40 -32.93 10.81
CA LEU A 224 21.30 -31.86 11.27
C LEU A 224 20.65 -30.49 11.04
N ASN A 225 21.15 -29.50 11.77
CA ASN A 225 20.73 -28.11 11.67
C ASN A 225 21.73 -27.28 10.87
N ILE A 226 21.35 -26.04 10.58
CA ILE A 226 22.25 -25.08 9.94
C ILE A 226 23.56 -24.95 10.72
N GLY A 227 24.68 -24.90 9.99
CA GLY A 227 26.03 -24.81 10.54
C GLY A 227 26.66 -26.14 10.99
N GLU A 228 25.86 -27.19 11.14
CA GLU A 228 26.37 -28.53 11.39
C GLU A 228 26.85 -29.19 10.08
N LYS A 229 27.79 -30.13 10.21
CA LYS A 229 28.31 -30.91 9.09
C LYS A 229 28.24 -32.39 9.41
N TRP A 230 27.80 -33.20 8.45
CA TRP A 230 27.84 -34.65 8.56
C TRP A 230 29.26 -35.18 8.24
N ASP A 231 29.81 -36.00 9.13
CA ASP A 231 31.17 -36.52 9.06
C ASP A 231 31.31 -37.86 8.29
N GLY A 232 30.23 -38.30 7.67
CA GLY A 232 30.22 -39.58 6.91
C GLY A 232 30.09 -40.82 7.81
N LYS A 233 29.61 -40.67 9.04
CA LYS A 233 29.40 -41.78 9.96
C LYS A 233 27.93 -42.01 10.29
N TYR A 234 27.60 -43.25 10.62
CA TYR A 234 26.32 -43.64 11.17
C TYR A 234 26.53 -44.44 12.48
N ARG A 235 26.03 -43.94 13.59
CA ARG A 235 26.23 -44.54 14.94
C ARG A 235 27.71 -44.76 15.28
N GLY A 236 28.58 -43.84 14.88
CA GLY A 236 30.02 -43.91 15.13
C GLY A 236 30.83 -44.81 14.19
N VAL A 237 30.14 -45.46 13.25
CA VAL A 237 30.80 -46.33 12.22
C VAL A 237 30.88 -45.55 10.90
N GLU A 238 32.06 -45.57 10.29
CA GLU A 238 32.31 -44.99 8.99
C GLU A 238 31.50 -45.69 7.91
N LEU A 239 30.80 -44.86 7.09
CA LEU A 239 30.07 -45.37 5.96
C LEU A 239 30.94 -45.45 4.71
N PRO A 240 30.66 -46.41 3.78
CA PRO A 240 31.48 -46.60 2.58
C PRO A 240 31.33 -45.42 1.60
N SER A 241 32.32 -45.25 0.72
CA SER A 241 32.22 -44.37 -0.43
C SER A 241 31.00 -44.73 -1.28
N GLY A 242 30.31 -43.72 -1.79
CA GLY A 242 29.10 -43.89 -2.60
C GLY A 242 28.13 -42.72 -2.46
N ASP A 243 27.01 -42.86 -3.11
CA ASP A 243 25.98 -41.81 -3.13
C ASP A 243 25.05 -41.91 -1.94
N TYR A 244 24.74 -40.73 -1.41
CA TYR A 244 23.81 -40.48 -0.32
C TYR A 244 22.82 -39.40 -0.77
N TRP A 245 21.60 -39.45 -0.25
CA TRP A 245 20.53 -38.53 -0.61
C TRP A 245 20.27 -37.55 0.52
N TYR A 246 19.80 -36.37 0.19
CA TYR A 246 19.46 -35.33 1.14
C TYR A 246 18.07 -34.76 0.92
N VAL A 247 17.47 -34.24 1.98
CA VAL A 247 16.34 -33.32 1.96
C VAL A 247 16.74 -32.13 2.82
N VAL A 248 16.96 -30.97 2.20
CA VAL A 248 17.23 -29.71 2.89
C VAL A 248 15.93 -28.94 2.94
N LYS A 249 15.52 -28.50 4.14
CA LYS A 249 14.29 -27.73 4.39
C LYS A 249 14.66 -26.38 4.97
N LEU A 250 14.17 -25.30 4.39
CA LEU A 250 14.48 -23.95 4.88
C LEU A 250 13.73 -23.66 6.20
N ASN A 251 12.50 -24.10 6.33
CA ASN A 251 11.64 -23.93 7.52
C ASN A 251 11.49 -22.47 7.98
N GLU A 252 11.63 -21.52 7.07
CA GLU A 252 11.45 -20.11 7.40
C GLU A 252 9.97 -19.72 7.33
N PRO A 253 9.51 -18.74 8.13
CA PRO A 253 8.08 -18.37 8.19
C PRO A 253 7.47 -17.97 6.85
N ARG A 254 8.29 -17.46 5.92
CA ARG A 254 7.88 -17.01 4.59
C ARG A 254 8.49 -17.84 3.45
N ASP A 255 9.34 -18.83 3.76
CA ASP A 255 10.03 -19.65 2.75
C ASP A 255 10.16 -21.11 3.21
N ASN A 256 9.25 -21.95 2.75
CA ASN A 256 9.18 -23.37 3.07
C ASN A 256 9.74 -24.26 1.94
N ARG A 257 10.64 -23.72 1.09
CA ARG A 257 11.25 -24.52 0.03
C ARG A 257 12.02 -25.70 0.58
N GLU A 258 11.99 -26.80 -0.17
CA GLU A 258 12.75 -28.02 0.08
C GLU A 258 13.64 -28.32 -1.12
N TYR A 259 14.89 -28.70 -0.86
CA TYR A 259 15.82 -29.15 -1.88
C TYR A 259 16.08 -30.64 -1.68
N VAL A 260 15.88 -31.42 -2.72
CA VAL A 260 16.09 -32.88 -2.71
C VAL A 260 17.12 -33.23 -3.77
N GLY A 261 18.09 -34.04 -3.42
CA GLY A 261 19.12 -34.45 -4.34
C GLY A 261 20.02 -35.52 -3.72
N HIS A 262 21.19 -35.71 -4.34
CA HIS A 262 22.23 -36.65 -3.87
C HIS A 262 23.60 -35.97 -3.88
N PHE A 263 24.52 -36.57 -3.15
CA PHE A 263 25.93 -36.20 -3.10
C PHE A 263 26.77 -37.45 -2.90
N THR A 264 28.05 -37.37 -3.24
CA THR A 264 28.96 -38.51 -3.14
C THR A 264 29.93 -38.35 -1.96
N LEU A 265 30.04 -39.40 -1.14
CA LEU A 265 31.08 -39.55 -0.13
C LEU A 265 32.27 -40.27 -0.80
N TYR A 266 33.46 -39.66 -0.77
CA TYR A 266 34.72 -40.25 -1.18
C TYR A 266 35.62 -40.48 0.03
N ARG A 267 36.14 -41.71 0.20
CA ARG A 267 37.17 -42.12 1.17
C ARG A 267 38.36 -42.73 0.49
#